data_a0b68d88b7135b4a5c602d579b278355
#
_entry.id   a0b68d88b7135b4a5c602d579b278355
#
_cell.length_a   1.000
_cell.length_b   1.000
_cell.length_c   1.000
_cell.angle_alpha   90.00
_cell.angle_beta   90.00
_cell.angle_gamma   90.00
#
_symmetry.space_group_name_H-M   'P 1'
#
loop_
_entity.id
_entity.type
_entity.pdbx_description
1 polymer ?
#
loop_
_entity_poly.entity_id
_entity_poly.type
_entity_poly.pdbx_seq_one_letter_code
_entity_poly.pdbx_strand_id
1 'polypeptide(L)'
;IAAGLVGGEGFAVDASLIAADANKQRSIAGHDWRRDRDPARSSRAVKEYLATLDDTAWGAASDVVPKFVSPSDPAAQWSGAHKGPAFFAYSDNYLIDVKFGVIVDVEASRAIRQAEVGAAKTMIDRTEERFGLKPERLAADTAYGAAPMLNWLVEEKGIAPHIPVFDRSKRDDGTFSRSDFRYDPASDVYHCPAGKTLTTTGTLVNGGTTLIYLARKRDCDGCKLRSQCCPKVPFRKIPRDQHEAARDIARSFAGTEAFEQSRLERKKIEMRFAHLKRILRLGRLRLRGPRGAQDEFVLAAIAQNLRRLASLVARPPPSAVQCIA
;
A
#
# COMPACT_ATOMS: atom_id res chain seq x y z
N ILE A 1 10.57 -11.61 -19.28
CA ILE A 1 9.35 -11.77 -20.08
C ILE A 1 9.64 -12.78 -21.20
N ALA A 2 10.50 -12.48 -22.17
CA ALA A 2 10.80 -13.37 -23.31
C ALA A 2 11.23 -14.80 -22.89
N ALA A 3 11.87 -14.96 -21.74
CA ALA A 3 12.27 -16.25 -21.17
C ALA A 3 11.16 -16.94 -20.35
N GLY A 4 9.94 -16.44 -20.33
CA GLY A 4 8.82 -16.98 -19.53
C GLY A 4 8.99 -16.85 -18.01
N LEU A 5 9.89 -15.98 -17.55
CA LEU A 5 10.17 -15.78 -16.12
C LEU A 5 9.32 -14.67 -15.47
N VAL A 6 8.46 -14.03 -16.24
CA VAL A 6 7.45 -13.07 -15.77
C VAL A 6 6.19 -13.31 -16.60
N GLY A 7 5.11 -13.75 -15.99
CA GLY A 7 3.89 -14.18 -16.67
C GLY A 7 2.68 -13.28 -16.48
N GLY A 8 2.68 -12.41 -15.47
CA GLY A 8 1.52 -11.57 -15.18
C GLY A 8 0.39 -12.26 -14.42
N GLU A 9 0.52 -13.54 -14.05
CA GLU A 9 -0.52 -14.25 -13.28
C GLU A 9 -0.77 -13.59 -11.91
N GLY A 10 0.30 -13.15 -11.25
CA GLY A 10 0.21 -12.45 -9.97
C GLY A 10 1.47 -11.66 -9.67
N PHE A 11 1.27 -10.45 -9.15
CA PHE A 11 2.35 -9.63 -8.63
C PHE A 11 2.18 -9.42 -7.13
N ALA A 12 3.28 -9.08 -6.47
CA ALA A 12 3.26 -8.58 -5.11
C ALA A 12 3.95 -7.23 -5.04
N VAL A 13 3.44 -6.36 -4.18
CA VAL A 13 4.04 -5.06 -3.88
C VAL A 13 4.29 -4.94 -2.39
N ASP A 14 5.42 -4.34 -2.05
CA ASP A 14 5.79 -4.01 -0.67
C ASP A 14 6.90 -2.95 -0.69
N ALA A 15 7.15 -2.34 0.46
CA ALA A 15 8.17 -1.32 0.62
C ALA A 15 9.10 -1.64 1.81
N SER A 16 10.35 -1.20 1.69
CA SER A 16 11.31 -1.30 2.78
C SER A 16 12.04 0.03 3.02
N LEU A 17 12.10 0.43 4.28
CA LEU A 17 12.82 1.64 4.67
C LEU A 17 14.33 1.43 4.54
N ILE A 18 14.99 2.35 3.83
CA ILE A 18 16.44 2.42 3.69
C ILE A 18 16.90 3.77 4.22
N ALA A 19 17.91 3.75 5.10
CA ALA A 19 18.42 4.98 5.69
C ALA A 19 19.01 5.91 4.63
N ALA A 20 18.64 7.19 4.68
CA ALA A 20 19.20 8.23 3.82
C ALA A 20 20.58 8.70 4.33
N ASP A 21 21.37 9.30 3.44
CA ASP A 21 22.59 10.03 3.83
C ASP A 21 22.23 11.41 4.40
N ALA A 22 21.53 11.41 5.53
CA ALA A 22 21.07 12.58 6.24
C ALA A 22 21.34 12.45 7.75
N ASN A 23 21.70 13.58 8.38
CA ASN A 23 22.04 13.61 9.81
C ASN A 23 20.99 14.39 10.60
N LYS A 24 20.45 13.78 11.66
CA LYS A 24 19.48 14.40 12.58
C LYS A 24 20.02 15.68 13.23
N GLN A 25 21.30 15.71 13.60
CA GLN A 25 21.91 16.89 14.26
C GLN A 25 21.99 18.11 13.35
N ARG A 26 21.99 17.89 12.01
CA ARG A 26 21.99 18.96 11.00
C ARG A 26 20.60 19.21 10.41
N SER A 27 19.57 18.62 10.99
CA SER A 27 18.18 18.87 10.55
C SER A 27 17.63 20.14 11.16
N ILE A 28 16.63 20.68 10.49
CA ILE A 28 15.80 21.79 10.97
C ILE A 28 14.38 21.33 11.22
N ALA A 29 13.61 22.12 11.94
CA ALA A 29 12.18 21.85 12.09
C ALA A 29 11.47 22.00 10.73
N GLY A 30 10.45 21.17 10.49
CA GLY A 30 9.79 21.13 9.18
C GLY A 30 9.12 22.44 8.78
N HIS A 31 8.59 23.20 9.75
CA HIS A 31 8.00 24.53 9.51
C HIS A 31 9.02 25.60 9.14
N ASP A 32 10.30 25.40 9.45
CA ASP A 32 11.39 26.29 9.05
C ASP A 32 11.93 25.98 7.65
N TRP A 33 11.52 24.84 7.08
CA TRP A 33 11.90 24.48 5.72
C TRP A 33 11.03 25.24 4.72
N ARG A 34 11.64 26.12 3.93
CA ARG A 34 10.97 26.90 2.88
C ARG A 34 11.02 26.15 1.55
N ARG A 35 9.86 25.99 0.92
CA ARG A 35 9.72 25.38 -0.42
C ARG A 35 9.97 26.39 -1.56
N ASP A 36 9.91 27.68 -1.28
CA ASP A 36 10.12 28.81 -2.19
C ASP A 36 11.61 29.18 -2.39
N ARG A 37 12.49 28.19 -2.26
CA ARG A 37 13.94 28.37 -2.44
C ARG A 37 14.30 28.56 -3.91
N ASP A 38 15.28 29.42 -4.16
CA ASP A 38 15.85 29.56 -5.49
C ASP A 38 16.54 28.26 -5.93
N PRO A 39 16.01 27.56 -6.96
CA PRO A 39 16.63 26.34 -7.45
C PRO A 39 18.07 26.56 -7.93
N ALA A 40 18.40 27.77 -8.50
CA ALA A 40 19.74 28.06 -9.00
C ALA A 40 20.82 27.99 -7.91
N ARG A 41 20.45 28.35 -6.68
CA ARG A 41 21.33 28.33 -5.49
C ARG A 41 21.21 27.06 -4.64
N SER A 42 20.45 26.09 -5.10
CA SER A 42 20.19 24.85 -4.35
C SER A 42 21.07 23.71 -4.82
N SER A 43 21.36 22.76 -3.92
CA SER A 43 22.04 21.52 -4.28
C SER A 43 21.18 20.66 -5.22
N ARG A 44 21.80 19.70 -5.93
CA ARG A 44 21.09 18.77 -6.82
C ARG A 44 19.90 18.11 -6.14
N ALA A 45 20.08 17.54 -4.95
CA ALA A 45 19.03 16.85 -4.21
C ALA A 45 17.86 17.75 -3.83
N VAL A 46 18.13 19.03 -3.51
CA VAL A 46 17.10 20.03 -3.23
C VAL A 46 16.33 20.39 -4.52
N LYS A 47 17.03 20.62 -5.63
CA LYS A 47 16.40 20.87 -6.93
C LYS A 47 15.48 19.76 -7.37
N GLU A 48 15.95 18.52 -7.26
CA GLU A 48 15.17 17.33 -7.59
C GLU A 48 13.90 17.25 -6.73
N TYR A 49 14.00 17.47 -5.42
CA TYR A 49 12.83 17.44 -4.54
C TYR A 49 11.83 18.56 -4.86
N LEU A 50 12.32 19.78 -5.14
CA LEU A 50 11.45 20.89 -5.53
C LEU A 50 10.71 20.62 -6.85
N ALA A 51 11.32 19.87 -7.77
CA ALA A 51 10.69 19.45 -9.02
C ALA A 51 9.65 18.33 -8.85
N THR A 52 9.58 17.68 -7.68
CA THR A 52 8.66 16.55 -7.39
C THR A 52 7.58 16.91 -6.37
N LEU A 53 7.33 18.21 -6.13
CA LEU A 53 6.37 18.63 -5.09
C LEU A 53 4.92 18.20 -5.40
N ASP A 54 4.57 18.09 -6.67
CA ASP A 54 3.24 17.67 -7.14
C ASP A 54 3.13 16.16 -7.38
N ASP A 55 4.22 15.42 -7.18
CA ASP A 55 4.27 13.97 -7.36
C ASP A 55 3.76 13.24 -6.11
N THR A 56 2.85 12.26 -6.31
CA THR A 56 2.23 11.47 -5.24
C THR A 56 3.18 10.52 -4.52
N ALA A 57 4.32 10.18 -5.11
CA ALA A 57 5.39 9.44 -4.44
C ALA A 57 6.28 10.38 -3.59
N TRP A 58 6.17 11.70 -3.76
CA TRP A 58 7.04 12.69 -3.17
C TRP A 58 6.28 13.81 -2.44
N GLY A 59 6.22 15.00 -3.02
CA GLY A 59 5.70 16.20 -2.36
C GLY A 59 4.21 16.15 -2.09
N ALA A 60 3.43 15.71 -3.07
CA ALA A 60 1.97 15.61 -2.98
C ALA A 60 1.48 14.40 -2.16
N ALA A 61 2.37 13.53 -1.69
CA ALA A 61 1.98 12.37 -0.89
C ALA A 61 1.30 12.73 0.44
N SER A 62 1.59 13.92 1.01
CA SER A 62 1.01 14.37 2.26
C SER A 62 1.20 15.86 2.47
N ASP A 63 0.15 16.54 2.94
CA ASP A 63 0.19 17.94 3.39
C ASP A 63 0.76 18.10 4.80
N VAL A 64 1.02 16.99 5.49
CA VAL A 64 1.54 17.02 6.85
C VAL A 64 2.98 17.52 6.84
N VAL A 65 3.21 18.62 7.57
CA VAL A 65 4.55 19.17 7.77
C VAL A 65 5.39 18.17 8.58
N PRO A 66 6.52 17.69 8.06
CA PRO A 66 7.35 16.74 8.79
C PRO A 66 7.98 17.39 10.02
N LYS A 67 8.16 16.61 11.09
CA LYS A 67 8.79 17.12 12.34
C LYS A 67 10.20 17.66 12.11
N PHE A 68 10.98 16.99 11.28
CA PHE A 68 12.34 17.36 10.91
C PHE A 68 12.55 17.24 9.41
N VAL A 69 13.34 18.12 8.85
CA VAL A 69 13.77 18.11 7.44
C VAL A 69 15.30 18.21 7.40
N SER A 70 15.93 17.41 6.56
CA SER A 70 17.36 17.55 6.26
C SER A 70 17.53 18.62 5.17
N PRO A 71 18.24 19.73 5.44
CA PRO A 71 18.43 20.78 4.43
C PRO A 71 19.22 20.31 3.18
N SER A 72 20.06 19.28 3.33
CA SER A 72 20.85 18.70 2.24
C SER A 72 20.12 17.61 1.46
N ASP A 73 19.03 17.07 2.01
CA ASP A 73 18.22 16.00 1.41
C ASP A 73 16.77 16.08 1.92
N PRO A 74 15.99 17.07 1.46
CA PRO A 74 14.65 17.33 2.00
C PRO A 74 13.59 16.29 1.61
N ALA A 75 13.86 15.46 0.61
CA ALA A 75 12.99 14.35 0.23
C ALA A 75 13.05 13.18 1.23
N ALA A 76 14.19 13.03 1.94
CA ALA A 76 14.32 12.00 2.97
C ALA A 76 13.37 12.28 4.13
N GLN A 77 12.52 11.31 4.45
CA GLN A 77 11.52 11.43 5.49
C GLN A 77 12.07 11.05 6.85
N TRP A 78 11.83 11.88 7.87
CA TRP A 78 12.07 11.51 9.27
C TRP A 78 11.02 10.46 9.68
N SER A 79 11.44 9.21 9.78
CA SER A 79 10.57 8.07 10.01
C SER A 79 10.95 7.31 11.27
N GLY A 80 9.95 6.81 11.99
CA GLY A 80 10.15 5.92 13.13
C GLY A 80 10.39 4.49 12.66
N ALA A 81 11.46 3.85 13.15
CA ALA A 81 11.65 2.43 12.97
C ALA A 81 10.76 1.64 13.94
N HIS A 82 10.26 0.49 13.52
CA HIS A 82 9.62 -0.44 14.45
C HIS A 82 10.66 -0.91 15.47
N LYS A 83 10.45 -0.60 16.75
CA LYS A 83 11.35 -0.93 17.88
C LYS A 83 12.78 -0.34 17.79
N GLY A 84 12.96 0.79 17.11
CA GLY A 84 14.26 1.46 17.02
C GLY A 84 14.15 2.99 17.02
N PRO A 85 15.29 3.71 17.08
CA PRO A 85 15.30 5.16 16.98
C PRO A 85 14.85 5.60 15.57
N ALA A 86 14.19 6.75 15.52
CA ALA A 86 13.80 7.35 14.24
C ALA A 86 15.05 7.82 13.45
N PHE A 87 14.95 7.77 12.12
CA PHE A 87 16.01 8.16 11.21
C PHE A 87 15.44 8.74 9.92
N PHE A 88 16.25 9.44 9.14
CA PHE A 88 15.87 9.85 7.79
C PHE A 88 15.92 8.66 6.85
N ALA A 89 14.86 8.44 6.09
CA ALA A 89 14.70 7.29 5.21
C ALA A 89 14.02 7.63 3.89
N TYR A 90 14.25 6.77 2.93
CA TYR A 90 13.44 6.56 1.73
C TYR A 90 12.77 5.19 1.81
N SER A 91 11.66 5.02 1.12
CA SER A 91 11.08 3.71 0.87
C SER A 91 11.56 3.19 -0.48
N ASP A 92 12.14 1.99 -0.45
CA ASP A 92 12.45 1.18 -1.62
C ASP A 92 11.22 0.30 -1.90
N ASN A 93 10.46 0.63 -2.94
CA ASN A 93 9.25 -0.09 -3.30
C ASN A 93 9.56 -1.05 -4.44
N TYR A 94 9.18 -2.31 -4.27
CA TYR A 94 9.32 -3.37 -5.28
C TYR A 94 7.97 -3.85 -5.76
N LEU A 95 7.87 -4.04 -7.09
CA LEU A 95 6.84 -4.85 -7.73
C LEU A 95 7.51 -6.14 -8.22
N ILE A 96 7.07 -7.30 -7.71
CA ILE A 96 7.66 -8.59 -8.08
C ILE A 96 6.63 -9.52 -8.73
N ASP A 97 7.06 -10.32 -9.70
CA ASP A 97 6.34 -11.50 -10.12
C ASP A 97 6.40 -12.56 -9.02
N VAL A 98 5.25 -13.05 -8.56
CA VAL A 98 5.18 -13.97 -7.41
C VAL A 98 5.59 -15.38 -7.75
N LYS A 99 5.53 -15.79 -9.03
CA LYS A 99 5.88 -17.15 -9.49
C LYS A 99 7.38 -17.39 -9.39
N PHE A 100 8.18 -16.51 -9.98
CA PHE A 100 9.62 -16.65 -10.01
C PHE A 100 10.35 -15.73 -9.03
N GLY A 101 9.68 -14.77 -8.43
CA GLY A 101 10.26 -13.78 -7.53
C GLY A 101 11.22 -12.82 -8.26
N VAL A 102 10.96 -12.53 -9.52
CA VAL A 102 11.67 -11.52 -10.31
C VAL A 102 11.13 -10.14 -9.97
N ILE A 103 12.02 -9.18 -9.73
CA ILE A 103 11.63 -7.79 -9.54
C ILE A 103 11.28 -7.23 -10.92
N VAL A 104 10.01 -6.86 -11.10
CA VAL A 104 9.48 -6.34 -12.37
C VAL A 104 9.75 -4.85 -12.48
N ASP A 105 9.54 -4.13 -11.38
CA ASP A 105 9.76 -2.69 -11.31
C ASP A 105 10.16 -2.24 -9.91
N VAL A 106 10.76 -1.05 -9.83
CA VAL A 106 11.28 -0.42 -8.61
C VAL A 106 10.95 1.06 -8.61
N GLU A 107 10.47 1.56 -7.48
CA GLU A 107 10.20 2.98 -7.30
C GLU A 107 10.70 3.48 -5.96
N ALA A 108 11.51 4.54 -5.97
CA ALA A 108 11.86 5.25 -4.75
C ALA A 108 10.71 6.18 -4.35
N SER A 109 10.42 6.27 -3.07
CA SER A 109 9.45 7.23 -2.57
C SER A 109 9.81 7.78 -1.19
N ARG A 110 9.09 8.81 -0.74
CA ARG A 110 9.15 9.22 0.66
C ARG A 110 8.72 8.07 1.56
N ALA A 111 9.36 7.94 2.72
CA ALA A 111 9.07 6.88 3.69
C ALA A 111 7.77 7.15 4.47
N ILE A 112 6.65 7.23 3.75
CA ILE A 112 5.29 7.37 4.28
C ILE A 112 4.33 6.52 3.47
N ARG A 113 3.30 5.98 4.12
CA ARG A 113 2.33 5.05 3.52
C ARG A 113 1.70 5.58 2.22
N GLN A 114 1.29 6.84 2.18
CA GLN A 114 0.64 7.44 1.01
C GLN A 114 1.57 7.43 -0.21
N ALA A 115 2.86 7.73 -0.01
CA ALA A 115 3.86 7.70 -1.06
C ALA A 115 4.14 6.27 -1.55
N GLU A 116 4.15 5.29 -0.67
CA GLU A 116 4.32 3.86 -1.00
C GLU A 116 3.15 3.35 -1.85
N VAL A 117 1.90 3.73 -1.50
CA VAL A 117 0.72 3.42 -2.31
C VAL A 117 0.78 4.12 -3.67
N GLY A 118 1.23 5.39 -3.72
CA GLY A 118 1.47 6.11 -4.98
C GLY A 118 2.50 5.41 -5.86
N ALA A 119 3.64 5.04 -5.28
CA ALA A 119 4.70 4.28 -5.96
C ALA A 119 4.20 2.94 -6.53
N ALA A 120 3.34 2.23 -5.78
CA ALA A 120 2.74 0.98 -6.26
C ALA A 120 1.89 1.20 -7.52
N LYS A 121 1.07 2.26 -7.56
CA LYS A 121 0.29 2.62 -8.76
C LYS A 121 1.21 2.93 -9.93
N THR A 122 2.21 3.78 -9.74
CA THR A 122 3.20 4.14 -10.76
C THR A 122 3.90 2.91 -11.34
N MET A 123 4.33 1.96 -10.50
CA MET A 123 4.98 0.73 -10.95
C MET A 123 4.05 -0.15 -11.78
N ILE A 124 2.79 -0.29 -11.38
CA ILE A 124 1.80 -1.10 -12.11
C ILE A 124 1.49 -0.45 -13.47
N ASP A 125 1.23 0.86 -13.51
CA ASP A 125 0.96 1.61 -14.74
C ASP A 125 2.15 1.53 -15.71
N ARG A 126 3.36 1.76 -15.22
CA ARG A 126 4.58 1.72 -16.00
C ARG A 126 4.88 0.30 -16.53
N THR A 127 4.56 -0.73 -15.76
CA THR A 127 4.73 -2.12 -16.19
C THR A 127 3.73 -2.48 -17.30
N GLU A 128 2.49 -2.04 -17.18
CA GLU A 128 1.48 -2.20 -18.22
C GLU A 128 1.88 -1.45 -19.50
N GLU A 129 2.29 -0.19 -19.39
CA GLU A 129 2.70 0.65 -20.51
C GLU A 129 3.93 0.09 -21.26
N ARG A 130 4.98 -0.30 -20.53
CA ARG A 130 6.25 -0.71 -21.13
C ARG A 130 6.26 -2.13 -21.65
N PHE A 131 5.51 -3.03 -21.01
CA PHE A 131 5.61 -4.47 -21.26
C PHE A 131 4.29 -5.11 -21.67
N GLY A 132 3.19 -4.36 -21.67
CA GLY A 132 1.85 -4.91 -21.87
C GLY A 132 1.46 -5.93 -20.79
N LEU A 133 2.10 -5.86 -19.63
CA LEU A 133 1.89 -6.78 -18.51
C LEU A 133 1.07 -6.13 -17.41
N LYS A 134 -0.09 -6.70 -17.18
CA LYS A 134 -0.97 -6.38 -16.07
C LYS A 134 -1.22 -7.65 -15.26
N PRO A 135 -1.05 -7.64 -13.93
CA PRO A 135 -1.30 -8.83 -13.14
C PRO A 135 -2.79 -9.13 -13.04
N GLU A 136 -3.16 -10.40 -13.01
CA GLU A 136 -4.54 -10.82 -12.72
C GLU A 136 -4.87 -10.54 -11.25
N ARG A 137 -3.90 -10.70 -10.35
CA ARG A 137 -4.03 -10.42 -8.92
C ARG A 137 -2.83 -9.69 -8.36
N LEU A 138 -3.08 -8.82 -7.38
CA LEU A 138 -2.05 -8.11 -6.62
C LEU A 138 -2.08 -8.53 -5.15
N ALA A 139 -0.96 -9.04 -4.65
CA ALA A 139 -0.76 -9.33 -3.24
C ALA A 139 -0.01 -8.18 -2.55
N ALA A 140 -0.54 -7.69 -1.44
CA ALA A 140 0.12 -6.68 -0.62
C ALA A 140 -0.29 -6.81 0.85
N ASP A 141 0.30 -6.01 1.72
CA ASP A 141 -0.11 -5.94 3.13
C ASP A 141 -1.31 -4.99 3.33
N THR A 142 -1.78 -4.92 4.57
CA THR A 142 -2.92 -4.05 4.95
C THR A 142 -2.65 -2.56 4.68
N ALA A 143 -1.39 -2.13 4.51
CA ALA A 143 -1.07 -0.75 4.19
C ALA A 143 -1.68 -0.30 2.86
N TYR A 144 -1.80 -1.22 1.91
CA TYR A 144 -2.42 -1.01 0.59
C TYR A 144 -3.93 -1.26 0.59
N GLY A 145 -4.52 -1.74 1.69
CA GLY A 145 -5.94 -2.12 1.79
C GLY A 145 -6.92 -0.96 2.04
N ALA A 146 -6.54 0.28 1.74
CA ALA A 146 -7.43 1.44 1.83
C ALA A 146 -8.43 1.48 0.67
N ALA A 147 -9.65 1.99 0.91
CA ALA A 147 -10.73 1.98 -0.08
C ALA A 147 -10.35 2.61 -1.43
N PRO A 148 -9.66 3.77 -1.51
CA PRO A 148 -9.27 4.34 -2.80
C PRO A 148 -8.28 3.47 -3.61
N MET A 149 -7.36 2.77 -2.93
CA MET A 149 -6.42 1.86 -3.62
C MET A 149 -7.14 0.61 -4.13
N LEU A 150 -8.01 0.03 -3.31
CA LEU A 150 -8.81 -1.12 -3.71
C LEU A 150 -9.75 -0.80 -4.87
N ASN A 151 -10.37 0.38 -4.85
CA ASN A 151 -11.20 0.86 -5.95
C ASN A 151 -10.41 1.01 -7.25
N TRP A 152 -9.24 1.62 -7.18
CA TRP A 152 -8.37 1.76 -8.34
C TRP A 152 -7.97 0.40 -8.92
N LEU A 153 -7.64 -0.58 -8.08
CA LEU A 153 -7.33 -1.94 -8.55
C LEU A 153 -8.51 -2.61 -9.24
N VAL A 154 -9.71 -2.54 -8.61
CA VAL A 154 -10.91 -3.26 -9.10
C VAL A 154 -11.52 -2.57 -10.30
N GLU A 155 -11.85 -1.27 -10.16
CA GLU A 155 -12.67 -0.56 -11.16
C GLU A 155 -11.84 0.00 -12.32
N GLU A 156 -10.63 0.52 -12.03
CA GLU A 156 -9.83 1.16 -13.06
C GLU A 156 -8.88 0.17 -13.73
N LYS A 157 -8.32 -0.78 -12.97
CA LYS A 157 -7.33 -1.73 -13.47
C LYS A 157 -7.87 -3.14 -13.76
N GLY A 158 -8.99 -3.53 -13.16
CA GLY A 158 -9.51 -4.90 -13.27
C GLY A 158 -8.57 -5.95 -12.66
N ILE A 159 -7.86 -5.59 -11.58
CA ILE A 159 -6.91 -6.44 -10.87
C ILE A 159 -7.56 -6.96 -9.57
N ALA A 160 -7.55 -8.27 -9.36
CA ALA A 160 -8.06 -8.87 -8.13
C ALA A 160 -7.18 -8.50 -6.92
N PRO A 161 -7.73 -7.80 -5.89
CA PRO A 161 -6.96 -7.37 -4.73
C PRO A 161 -6.85 -8.49 -3.69
N HIS A 162 -5.76 -9.25 -3.70
CA HIS A 162 -5.41 -10.17 -2.62
C HIS A 162 -4.73 -9.41 -1.47
N ILE A 163 -5.43 -8.42 -0.93
CA ILE A 163 -4.95 -7.45 0.04
C ILE A 163 -5.90 -7.42 1.24
N PRO A 164 -5.41 -7.58 2.49
CA PRO A 164 -6.26 -7.44 3.66
C PRO A 164 -6.82 -6.01 3.74
N VAL A 165 -8.14 -5.90 3.91
CA VAL A 165 -8.80 -4.59 3.96
C VAL A 165 -8.37 -3.82 5.21
N PHE A 166 -7.93 -2.57 5.02
CA PHE A 166 -7.70 -1.66 6.12
C PHE A 166 -9.05 -1.14 6.65
N ASP A 167 -9.54 -1.77 7.72
CA ASP A 167 -10.84 -1.47 8.32
C ASP A 167 -10.70 -1.14 9.81
N ARG A 168 -11.18 0.04 10.20
CA ARG A 168 -11.26 0.50 11.59
C ARG A 168 -12.66 0.38 12.18
N SER A 169 -13.57 -0.30 11.52
CA SER A 169 -14.96 -0.43 11.99
C SER A 169 -15.15 -1.50 13.07
N LYS A 170 -14.13 -2.35 13.31
CA LYS A 170 -14.14 -3.31 14.41
C LYS A 170 -14.21 -2.60 15.75
N ARG A 171 -15.03 -3.10 16.64
CA ARG A 171 -15.22 -2.58 18.00
C ARG A 171 -14.77 -3.62 19.01
N ASP A 172 -14.06 -3.17 20.02
CA ASP A 172 -13.54 -4.01 21.10
C ASP A 172 -14.24 -3.71 22.45
N ASP A 173 -15.30 -2.87 22.41
CA ASP A 173 -16.06 -2.44 23.60
C ASP A 173 -17.30 -3.31 23.90
N GLY A 174 -17.39 -4.48 23.26
CA GLY A 174 -18.55 -5.39 23.38
C GLY A 174 -19.78 -4.95 22.59
N THR A 175 -19.70 -3.85 21.84
CA THR A 175 -20.80 -3.40 20.99
C THR A 175 -20.62 -3.89 19.56
N PHE A 176 -21.74 -4.01 18.82
CA PHE A 176 -21.72 -4.49 17.43
C PHE A 176 -20.81 -3.66 16.54
N SER A 177 -19.93 -4.35 15.83
CA SER A 177 -19.11 -3.81 14.74
C SER A 177 -19.96 -3.60 13.48
N ARG A 178 -19.39 -3.00 12.44
CA ARG A 178 -20.07 -2.89 11.16
C ARG A 178 -20.32 -4.25 10.51
N SER A 179 -19.44 -5.22 10.70
CA SER A 179 -19.57 -6.60 10.20
C SER A 179 -20.80 -7.34 10.72
N ASP A 180 -21.37 -6.90 11.84
CA ASP A 180 -22.61 -7.49 12.39
C ASP A 180 -23.87 -6.99 11.66
N PHE A 181 -23.72 -6.06 10.73
CA PHE A 181 -24.78 -5.51 9.90
C PHE A 181 -24.61 -5.97 8.47
N ARG A 182 -25.63 -6.59 7.90
CA ARG A 182 -25.61 -7.07 6.52
C ARG A 182 -26.00 -5.95 5.55
N TYR A 183 -25.12 -5.62 4.62
CA TYR A 183 -25.43 -4.72 3.51
C TYR A 183 -26.20 -5.45 2.43
N ASP A 184 -27.24 -4.82 1.91
CA ASP A 184 -28.00 -5.28 0.75
C ASP A 184 -27.77 -4.28 -0.40
N PRO A 185 -26.96 -4.67 -1.42
CA PRO A 185 -26.65 -3.76 -2.53
C PRO A 185 -27.83 -3.52 -3.47
N ALA A 186 -28.81 -4.43 -3.53
CA ALA A 186 -29.97 -4.28 -4.40
C ALA A 186 -30.92 -3.17 -3.92
N SER A 187 -31.05 -3.03 -2.60
CA SER A 187 -31.94 -2.04 -1.96
C SER A 187 -31.17 -0.84 -1.40
N ASP A 188 -29.84 -0.86 -1.45
CA ASP A 188 -28.94 0.14 -0.85
C ASP A 188 -29.25 0.40 0.64
N VAL A 189 -29.35 -0.65 1.45
CA VAL A 189 -29.65 -0.56 2.87
C VAL A 189 -28.75 -1.50 3.69
N TYR A 190 -28.60 -1.21 4.99
CA TYR A 190 -28.08 -2.17 5.95
C TYR A 190 -29.22 -2.80 6.74
N HIS A 191 -29.10 -4.11 7.01
CA HIS A 191 -29.94 -4.83 7.97
C HIS A 191 -29.18 -5.00 9.28
N CYS A 192 -29.80 -4.56 10.40
CA CYS A 192 -29.22 -4.75 11.73
C CYS A 192 -29.47 -6.16 12.26
N PRO A 193 -28.75 -6.61 13.32
CA PRO A 193 -28.97 -7.92 13.95
C PRO A 193 -30.42 -8.17 14.45
N ALA A 194 -31.19 -7.10 14.70
CA ALA A 194 -32.62 -7.19 15.05
C ALA A 194 -33.56 -7.18 13.84
N GLY A 195 -33.03 -7.32 12.61
CA GLY A 195 -33.84 -7.36 11.37
C GLY A 195 -34.42 -6.03 10.91
N LYS A 196 -33.98 -4.89 11.49
CA LYS A 196 -34.42 -3.55 11.06
C LYS A 196 -33.45 -2.98 10.02
N THR A 197 -33.97 -2.10 9.14
CA THR A 197 -33.20 -1.48 8.08
C THR A 197 -32.62 -0.13 8.50
N LEU A 198 -31.40 0.13 8.02
CA LEU A 198 -30.77 1.44 8.07
C LEU A 198 -30.68 1.98 6.62
N THR A 199 -31.10 3.20 6.44
CA THR A 199 -31.13 3.87 5.12
C THR A 199 -30.20 5.07 5.11
N THR A 200 -29.80 5.50 3.91
CA THR A 200 -29.03 6.73 3.70
C THR A 200 -29.87 7.77 2.98
N THR A 201 -29.49 9.05 3.11
CA THR A 201 -30.02 10.14 2.27
C THR A 201 -29.27 10.27 0.96
N GLY A 202 -28.21 9.49 0.75
CA GLY A 202 -27.33 9.63 -0.43
C GLY A 202 -26.32 10.78 -0.32
N THR A 203 -26.41 11.61 0.74
CA THR A 203 -25.47 12.73 0.90
C THR A 203 -24.13 12.26 1.43
N LEU A 204 -23.07 12.57 0.69
CA LEU A 204 -21.69 12.33 1.10
C LEU A 204 -21.25 13.35 2.15
N VAL A 205 -20.61 12.86 3.21
CA VAL A 205 -19.98 13.64 4.29
C VAL A 205 -18.48 13.40 4.32
N ASN A 206 -17.76 14.00 5.26
CA ASN A 206 -16.32 13.84 5.43
C ASN A 206 -15.53 14.13 4.14
N GLY A 207 -15.74 15.29 3.56
CA GLY A 207 -15.07 15.69 2.32
C GLY A 207 -15.51 14.88 1.09
N GLY A 208 -16.74 14.39 1.08
CA GLY A 208 -17.29 13.68 -0.08
C GLY A 208 -16.93 12.18 -0.14
N THR A 209 -16.47 11.59 0.95
CA THR A 209 -15.97 10.21 0.93
C THR A 209 -16.85 9.18 1.63
N THR A 210 -17.86 9.64 2.40
CA THR A 210 -18.59 8.74 3.31
C THR A 210 -20.09 8.93 3.22
N LEU A 211 -20.85 7.85 3.02
CA LEU A 211 -22.29 7.78 3.22
C LEU A 211 -22.59 7.37 4.66
N ILE A 212 -23.65 7.93 5.24
CA ILE A 212 -24.13 7.53 6.58
C ILE A 212 -25.47 6.84 6.46
N TYR A 213 -25.54 5.59 6.91
CA TYR A 213 -26.77 4.82 7.03
C TYR A 213 -27.31 4.94 8.45
N LEU A 214 -28.57 5.28 8.59
CA LEU A 214 -29.23 5.61 9.84
C LEU A 214 -30.39 4.65 10.12
N ALA A 215 -30.43 4.07 11.32
CA ALA A 215 -31.62 3.41 11.82
C ALA A 215 -32.69 4.46 12.22
N ARG A 216 -33.94 4.13 12.11
CA ARG A 216 -35.01 4.96 12.65
C ARG A 216 -35.00 4.90 14.19
N LYS A 217 -35.17 6.05 14.85
CA LYS A 217 -35.17 6.12 16.31
C LYS A 217 -36.19 5.14 16.93
N ARG A 218 -37.43 5.11 16.39
CA ARG A 218 -38.50 4.20 16.84
C ARG A 218 -38.10 2.71 16.81
N ASP A 219 -37.24 2.31 15.86
CA ASP A 219 -36.80 0.94 15.71
C ASP A 219 -35.73 0.56 16.75
N CYS A 220 -35.06 1.56 17.33
CA CYS A 220 -34.04 1.39 18.35
C CYS A 220 -34.57 1.59 19.77
N ASP A 221 -35.62 2.40 19.99
CA ASP A 221 -36.14 2.72 21.34
C ASP A 221 -36.64 1.48 22.11
N GLY A 222 -37.34 0.55 21.43
CA GLY A 222 -37.81 -0.72 22.02
C GLY A 222 -36.94 -1.93 21.72
N CYS A 223 -35.73 -1.76 21.18
CA CYS A 223 -34.90 -2.88 20.75
C CYS A 223 -34.20 -3.60 21.92
N LYS A 224 -34.39 -4.91 22.02
CA LYS A 224 -33.72 -5.75 23.03
C LYS A 224 -32.19 -5.75 22.93
N LEU A 225 -31.66 -5.47 21.73
CA LEU A 225 -30.20 -5.43 21.46
C LEU A 225 -29.60 -4.03 21.59
N ARG A 226 -30.37 -3.03 22.07
CA ARG A 226 -29.92 -1.64 22.15
C ARG A 226 -28.64 -1.47 22.95
N SER A 227 -28.51 -2.17 24.08
CA SER A 227 -27.32 -2.13 24.96
C SER A 227 -26.04 -2.59 24.27
N GLN A 228 -26.15 -3.55 23.34
CA GLN A 228 -25.04 -4.06 22.53
C GLN A 228 -24.86 -3.30 21.21
N CYS A 229 -25.84 -2.50 20.78
CA CYS A 229 -25.84 -1.84 19.48
C CYS A 229 -25.49 -0.34 19.57
N CYS A 230 -26.27 0.41 20.35
CA CYS A 230 -26.15 1.87 20.44
C CYS A 230 -26.47 2.38 21.86
N PRO A 231 -25.75 1.94 22.91
CA PRO A 231 -26.07 2.26 24.32
C PRO A 231 -26.02 3.76 24.63
N LYS A 232 -25.13 4.50 23.95
CA LYS A 232 -24.83 5.93 24.23
C LYS A 232 -25.51 6.91 23.25
N VAL A 233 -26.23 6.39 22.24
CA VAL A 233 -26.85 7.23 21.20
C VAL A 233 -28.28 6.80 20.93
N PRO A 234 -29.17 7.69 20.45
CA PRO A 234 -30.59 7.38 20.27
C PRO A 234 -30.85 6.31 19.18
N PHE A 235 -30.00 6.18 18.20
CA PHE A 235 -30.09 5.21 17.12
C PHE A 235 -28.74 4.90 16.49
N ARG A 236 -28.64 3.74 15.86
CA ARG A 236 -27.42 3.29 15.18
C ARG A 236 -27.12 4.08 13.93
N LYS A 237 -25.84 4.40 13.74
CA LYS A 237 -25.27 4.99 12.52
C LYS A 237 -24.16 4.08 12.00
N ILE A 238 -24.12 3.84 10.69
CA ILE A 238 -23.07 3.08 10.01
C ILE A 238 -22.48 3.95 8.91
N PRO A 239 -21.21 4.35 9.03
CA PRO A 239 -20.50 4.99 7.94
C PRO A 239 -20.10 3.94 6.90
N ARG A 240 -20.32 4.26 5.61
CA ARG A 240 -19.87 3.47 4.45
C ARG A 240 -19.04 4.36 3.55
N ASP A 241 -17.83 3.93 3.23
CA ASP A 241 -16.97 4.63 2.27
C ASP A 241 -17.62 4.60 0.87
N GLN A 242 -17.43 5.64 0.06
CA GLN A 242 -17.94 5.68 -1.32
C GLN A 242 -17.39 4.51 -2.17
N HIS A 243 -16.19 4.02 -1.85
CA HIS A 243 -15.53 2.89 -2.50
C HIS A 243 -15.66 1.58 -1.69
N GLU A 244 -16.64 1.47 -0.81
CA GLU A 244 -16.81 0.28 0.03
C GLU A 244 -17.12 -0.99 -0.78
N ALA A 245 -17.67 -0.86 -1.99
CA ALA A 245 -17.89 -1.98 -2.89
C ALA A 245 -16.58 -2.70 -3.25
N ALA A 246 -15.53 -1.95 -3.54
CA ALA A 246 -14.20 -2.52 -3.79
C ALA A 246 -13.61 -3.20 -2.54
N ARG A 247 -13.89 -2.67 -1.34
CA ARG A 247 -13.51 -3.33 -0.08
C ARG A 247 -14.30 -4.63 0.15
N ASP A 248 -15.57 -4.67 -0.24
CA ASP A 248 -16.40 -5.88 -0.13
C ASP A 248 -15.87 -6.97 -1.09
N ILE A 249 -15.44 -6.60 -2.31
CA ILE A 249 -14.74 -7.50 -3.23
C ILE A 249 -13.43 -8.00 -2.62
N ALA A 250 -12.60 -7.14 -2.04
CA ALA A 250 -11.37 -7.57 -1.38
C ALA A 250 -11.64 -8.52 -0.19
N ARG A 251 -12.72 -8.29 0.58
CA ARG A 251 -13.15 -9.18 1.65
C ARG A 251 -13.63 -10.53 1.14
N SER A 252 -14.25 -10.61 -0.04
CA SER A 252 -14.72 -11.87 -0.61
C SER A 252 -13.58 -12.83 -0.96
N PHE A 253 -12.38 -12.31 -1.22
CA PHE A 253 -11.19 -13.15 -1.39
C PHE A 253 -10.63 -13.67 -0.07
N ALA A 254 -10.84 -12.96 1.05
CA ALA A 254 -10.29 -13.35 2.35
C ALA A 254 -10.75 -14.76 2.76
N GLY A 255 -9.80 -15.62 3.13
CA GLY A 255 -10.07 -17.01 3.50
C GLY A 255 -10.21 -17.98 2.33
N THR A 256 -10.12 -17.53 1.07
CA THR A 256 -10.03 -18.43 -0.08
C THR A 256 -8.62 -19.03 -0.19
N GLU A 257 -8.53 -20.23 -0.78
CA GLU A 257 -7.24 -20.88 -1.05
C GLU A 257 -6.31 -19.98 -1.89
N ALA A 258 -6.85 -19.30 -2.91
CA ALA A 258 -6.10 -18.39 -3.76
C ALA A 258 -5.54 -17.20 -2.97
N PHE A 259 -6.27 -16.66 -2.00
CA PHE A 259 -5.80 -15.60 -1.12
C PHE A 259 -4.67 -16.09 -0.20
N GLU A 260 -4.83 -17.27 0.41
CA GLU A 260 -3.79 -17.85 1.26
C GLU A 260 -2.51 -18.16 0.46
N GLN A 261 -2.66 -18.67 -0.77
CA GLN A 261 -1.53 -18.86 -1.67
C GLN A 261 -0.81 -17.53 -1.95
N SER A 262 -1.54 -16.48 -2.28
CA SER A 262 -0.96 -15.14 -2.49
C SER A 262 -0.26 -14.60 -1.25
N ARG A 263 -0.81 -14.86 -0.05
CA ARG A 263 -0.19 -14.49 1.23
C ARG A 263 1.15 -15.21 1.45
N LEU A 264 1.24 -16.49 1.08
CA LEU A 264 2.49 -17.24 1.14
C LEU A 264 3.50 -16.75 0.09
N GLU A 265 3.04 -16.47 -1.12
CA GLU A 265 3.87 -15.97 -2.21
C GLU A 265 4.43 -14.57 -1.91
N ARG A 266 3.68 -13.71 -1.22
CA ARG A 266 4.16 -12.40 -0.77
C ARG A 266 5.43 -12.48 0.08
N LYS A 267 5.65 -13.55 0.80
CA LYS A 267 6.89 -13.77 1.55
C LYS A 267 8.15 -13.73 0.67
N LYS A 268 8.02 -13.96 -0.64
CA LYS A 268 9.14 -13.85 -1.58
C LYS A 268 9.67 -12.41 -1.65
N ILE A 269 8.79 -11.39 -1.56
CA ILE A 269 9.23 -9.99 -1.56
C ILE A 269 9.94 -9.63 -0.25
N GLU A 270 9.45 -10.11 0.88
CA GLU A 270 10.13 -9.94 2.18
C GLU A 270 11.56 -10.52 2.14
N MET A 271 11.74 -11.67 1.51
CA MET A 271 13.05 -12.28 1.30
C MET A 271 13.95 -11.44 0.38
N ARG A 272 13.39 -10.69 -0.59
CA ARG A 272 14.16 -9.75 -1.42
C ARG A 272 14.71 -8.61 -0.58
N PHE A 273 13.91 -8.02 0.30
CA PHE A 273 14.38 -6.97 1.20
C PHE A 273 15.38 -7.49 2.24
N ALA A 274 15.22 -8.71 2.73
CA ALA A 274 16.21 -9.33 3.58
C ALA A 274 17.55 -9.53 2.86
N HIS A 275 17.53 -9.99 1.59
CA HIS A 275 18.69 -10.11 0.73
C HIS A 275 19.35 -8.76 0.45
N LEU A 276 18.53 -7.73 0.11
CA LEU A 276 18.99 -6.35 -0.11
C LEU A 276 19.84 -5.86 1.07
N LYS A 277 19.32 -5.98 2.28
CA LYS A 277 19.98 -5.45 3.48
C LYS A 277 21.15 -6.30 3.97
N ARG A 278 21.03 -7.64 3.95
CA ARG A 278 22.02 -8.55 4.52
C ARG A 278 23.15 -8.91 3.56
N ILE A 279 22.84 -9.13 2.30
CA ILE A 279 23.78 -9.61 1.28
C ILE A 279 24.35 -8.45 0.46
N LEU A 280 23.49 -7.59 -0.10
CA LEU A 280 23.94 -6.41 -0.84
C LEU A 280 24.38 -5.27 0.08
N ARG A 281 24.08 -5.37 1.38
CA ARG A 281 24.42 -4.39 2.43
C ARG A 281 23.87 -2.99 2.16
N LEU A 282 22.76 -2.88 1.41
CA LEU A 282 22.07 -1.62 1.17
C LEU A 282 21.17 -1.28 2.37
N GLY A 283 21.76 -1.02 3.53
CA GLY A 283 21.04 -0.51 4.71
C GLY A 283 20.97 1.00 4.77
N ARG A 284 21.86 1.68 4.00
CA ARG A 284 21.94 3.15 3.92
C ARG A 284 22.35 3.56 2.51
N LEU A 285 21.67 4.58 1.98
CA LEU A 285 22.00 5.22 0.71
C LEU A 285 23.26 6.06 0.84
N ARG A 286 23.99 6.20 -0.25
CA ARG A 286 25.16 7.05 -0.41
C ARG A 286 24.85 8.30 -1.20
N LEU A 287 23.88 8.21 -2.12
CA LEU A 287 23.41 9.32 -2.92
C LEU A 287 22.23 10.01 -2.20
N ARG A 288 22.08 11.31 -2.46
CA ARG A 288 20.99 12.13 -1.91
C ARG A 288 20.03 12.52 -3.00
N GLY A 289 18.79 12.83 -2.60
CA GLY A 289 17.71 13.25 -3.47
C GLY A 289 16.93 12.10 -4.10
N PRO A 290 15.74 12.39 -4.65
CA PRO A 290 14.87 11.40 -5.27
C PRO A 290 15.56 10.54 -6.31
N ARG A 291 16.30 11.16 -7.24
CA ARG A 291 17.02 10.45 -8.30
C ARG A 291 18.15 9.58 -7.74
N GLY A 292 18.89 10.09 -6.74
CA GLY A 292 19.96 9.32 -6.13
C GLY A 292 19.43 8.05 -5.44
N ALA A 293 18.29 8.15 -4.75
CA ALA A 293 17.63 6.99 -4.15
C ALA A 293 17.17 6.00 -5.22
N GLN A 294 16.53 6.48 -6.29
CA GLN A 294 16.07 5.66 -7.41
C GLN A 294 17.23 4.90 -8.06
N ASP A 295 18.33 5.57 -8.35
CA ASP A 295 19.50 4.96 -9.00
C ASP A 295 20.08 3.80 -8.15
N GLU A 296 20.25 4.00 -6.83
CA GLU A 296 20.75 2.94 -5.94
C GLU A 296 19.77 1.77 -5.82
N PHE A 297 18.46 2.01 -5.77
CA PHE A 297 17.44 0.96 -5.69
C PHE A 297 17.37 0.15 -6.99
N VAL A 298 17.42 0.80 -8.15
CA VAL A 298 17.44 0.12 -9.46
C VAL A 298 18.69 -0.74 -9.60
N LEU A 299 19.87 -0.23 -9.25
CA LEU A 299 21.11 -1.02 -9.30
C LEU A 299 21.04 -2.25 -8.38
N ALA A 300 20.46 -2.10 -7.20
CA ALA A 300 20.29 -3.21 -6.27
C ALA A 300 19.29 -4.26 -6.81
N ALA A 301 18.19 -3.82 -7.42
CA ALA A 301 17.21 -4.71 -8.05
C ALA A 301 17.81 -5.47 -9.24
N ILE A 302 18.62 -4.81 -10.07
CA ILE A 302 19.36 -5.46 -11.17
C ILE A 302 20.28 -6.56 -10.62
N ALA A 303 21.06 -6.26 -9.58
CA ALA A 303 21.95 -7.25 -8.95
C ALA A 303 21.17 -8.45 -8.38
N GLN A 304 20.00 -8.21 -7.76
CA GLN A 304 19.13 -9.27 -7.27
C GLN A 304 18.53 -10.12 -8.39
N ASN A 305 18.09 -9.50 -9.48
CA ASN A 305 17.54 -10.20 -10.63
C ASN A 305 18.59 -11.03 -11.36
N LEU A 306 19.80 -10.51 -11.57
CA LEU A 306 20.91 -11.27 -12.17
C LEU A 306 21.25 -12.51 -11.32
N ARG A 307 21.33 -12.36 -10.00
CA ARG A 307 21.55 -13.49 -9.08
C ARG A 307 20.41 -14.51 -9.14
N ARG A 308 19.16 -14.02 -9.23
CA ARG A 308 17.99 -14.90 -9.37
C ARG A 308 18.00 -15.64 -10.69
N LEU A 309 18.29 -14.96 -11.78
CA LEU A 309 18.40 -15.54 -13.11
C LEU A 309 19.45 -16.63 -13.13
N ALA A 310 20.65 -16.38 -12.61
CA ALA A 310 21.69 -17.38 -12.50
C ALA A 310 21.21 -18.63 -11.74
N SER A 311 20.45 -18.48 -10.64
CA SER A 311 19.93 -19.64 -9.89
C SER A 311 18.81 -20.40 -10.62
N LEU A 312 18.07 -19.75 -11.50
CA LEU A 312 17.00 -20.38 -12.31
C LEU A 312 17.58 -21.14 -13.50
N VAL A 313 18.61 -20.58 -14.16
CA VAL A 313 19.29 -21.20 -15.31
C VAL A 313 20.16 -22.37 -14.88
N ALA A 314 20.81 -22.30 -13.71
CA ALA A 314 21.67 -23.36 -13.17
C ALA A 314 20.90 -24.61 -12.70
N ARG A 315 19.59 -24.57 -12.64
CA ARG A 315 18.72 -25.72 -12.34
C ARG A 315 17.92 -26.06 -13.61
N PRO A 316 18.39 -27.00 -14.46
CA PRO A 316 17.56 -27.53 -15.53
C PRO A 316 16.27 -28.09 -14.89
N PRO A 317 15.12 -27.96 -15.56
CA PRO A 317 13.90 -28.59 -15.09
C PRO A 317 14.18 -30.08 -14.81
N PRO A 318 13.58 -30.68 -13.76
CA PRO A 318 13.70 -32.11 -13.56
C PRO A 318 13.27 -32.78 -14.87
N SER A 319 14.20 -33.50 -15.49
CA SER A 319 13.90 -34.36 -16.64
C SER A 319 12.78 -35.29 -16.20
N ALA A 320 11.68 -35.30 -16.95
CA ALA A 320 10.63 -36.28 -16.75
C ALA A 320 11.28 -37.66 -16.80
N VAL A 321 11.40 -38.30 -15.65
CA VAL A 321 11.79 -39.71 -15.56
C VAL A 321 10.65 -40.44 -16.24
N GLN A 322 10.86 -40.85 -17.50
CA GLN A 322 10.00 -41.83 -18.15
C GLN A 322 10.07 -43.07 -17.25
N CYS A 323 9.01 -43.31 -16.51
CA CYS A 323 8.74 -44.64 -15.98
C CYS A 323 8.52 -45.55 -17.17
N ILE A 324 9.56 -46.24 -17.60
CA ILE A 324 9.44 -47.40 -18.45
C ILE A 324 8.97 -48.51 -17.54
N ALA A 325 7.77 -49.00 -17.82
CA ALA A 325 7.12 -50.14 -17.16
C ALA A 325 7.90 -51.44 -17.43
#